data_cf88b50e242b15a7930a44f34864dd44
#
_entry.id   cf88b50e242b15a7930a44f34864dd44
#
_cell.length_a   1.000
_cell.length_b   1.000
_cell.length_c   1.000
_cell.angle_alpha   90.00
_cell.angle_beta   90.00
_cell.angle_gamma   90.00
#
_symmetry.space_group_name_H-M   'P 1'
#
loop_
_entity.id
_entity.type
_entity.pdbx_description
1 polymer ?
#
loop_
_entity_poly.entity_id
_entity_poly.type
_entity_poly.pdbx_seq_one_letter_code
_entity_poly.pdbx_strand_id
1 'polypeptide(L)'
;MARLGDYNIRRIIFAILAVTWMVVIFSFSARPGEESENQSIKAGMAVCHIFVPGFDNMSEEQQIHMAQTIDYPVRKTAHAMEYALLAGLVLGAVTVVVINIRYVAIAAFIAILYAATDEFHQLFVPGRSGRVTDVLIDGCGAVMGTLIIMGISRVIARIRHNKKSGI
;
A
#
# COMPACT_ATOMS: atom_id res chain seq x y z
N MET A 1 19.34 -8.08 -25.63
CA MET A 1 19.49 -6.69 -25.14
C MET A 1 18.14 -6.02 -25.19
N ALA A 2 17.57 -5.60 -24.05
CA ALA A 2 16.35 -4.78 -24.05
C ALA A 2 16.68 -3.41 -24.66
N ARG A 3 15.83 -2.91 -25.56
CA ARG A 3 16.03 -1.62 -26.21
C ARG A 3 15.76 -0.49 -25.20
N LEU A 4 16.44 0.64 -25.32
CA LEU A 4 16.18 1.83 -24.49
C LEU A 4 14.69 2.23 -24.49
N GLY A 5 13.98 2.00 -25.60
CA GLY A 5 12.54 2.20 -25.73
C GLY A 5 11.72 1.37 -24.73
N ASP A 6 12.10 0.11 -24.47
CA ASP A 6 11.37 -0.79 -23.57
C ASP A 6 11.40 -0.30 -22.11
N TYR A 7 12.52 0.29 -21.68
CA TYR A 7 12.64 0.88 -20.34
C TYR A 7 11.75 2.12 -20.19
N ASN A 8 11.65 2.96 -21.23
CA ASN A 8 10.81 4.15 -21.19
C ASN A 8 9.32 3.79 -21.15
N ILE A 9 8.88 2.83 -21.98
CA ILE A 9 7.50 2.36 -21.99
C ILE A 9 7.12 1.79 -20.61
N ARG A 10 7.97 0.94 -20.02
CA ARG A 10 7.74 0.41 -18.67
C ARG A 10 7.55 1.52 -17.64
N ARG A 11 8.44 2.52 -17.62
CA ARG A 11 8.39 3.64 -16.68
C ARG A 11 7.09 4.45 -16.84
N ILE A 12 6.67 4.70 -18.07
CA ILE A 12 5.42 5.39 -18.36
C ILE A 12 4.23 4.59 -17.84
N ILE A 13 4.20 3.28 -18.06
CA ILE A 13 3.14 2.41 -17.54
C ILE A 13 3.08 2.50 -16.00
N PHE A 14 4.22 2.37 -15.32
CA PHE A 14 4.26 2.48 -13.86
C PHE A 14 3.87 3.87 -13.35
N ALA A 15 4.22 4.94 -14.06
CA ALA A 15 3.80 6.29 -13.73
C ALA A 15 2.28 6.46 -13.86
N ILE A 16 1.69 5.95 -14.94
CA ILE A 16 0.23 5.96 -15.12
C ILE A 16 -0.45 5.18 -14.00
N LEU A 17 0.03 3.97 -13.68
CA LEU A 17 -0.51 3.15 -12.60
C LEU A 17 -0.38 3.84 -11.24
N ALA A 18 0.75 4.51 -10.97
CA ALA A 18 0.94 5.27 -9.73
C ALA A 18 -0.08 6.40 -9.60
N VAL A 19 -0.28 7.20 -10.66
CA VAL A 19 -1.27 8.28 -10.66
C VAL A 19 -2.69 7.73 -10.51
N THR A 20 -3.02 6.65 -11.22
CA THR A 20 -4.32 5.99 -11.07
C THR A 20 -4.53 5.52 -9.63
N TRP A 21 -3.50 4.92 -9.00
CA TRP A 21 -3.58 4.47 -7.62
C TRP A 21 -3.71 5.63 -6.63
N MET A 22 -3.04 6.75 -6.85
CA MET A 22 -3.25 7.99 -6.07
C MET A 22 -4.72 8.44 -6.14
N VAL A 23 -5.33 8.42 -7.32
CA VAL A 23 -6.76 8.76 -7.47
C VAL A 23 -7.65 7.78 -6.70
N VAL A 24 -7.32 6.49 -6.69
CA VAL A 24 -8.04 5.47 -5.91
C VAL A 24 -7.94 5.77 -4.41
N ILE A 25 -6.73 5.98 -3.88
CA ILE A 25 -6.52 6.34 -2.47
C ILE A 25 -7.34 7.59 -2.12
N PHE A 26 -7.22 8.65 -2.91
CA PHE A 26 -7.98 9.89 -2.70
C PHE A 26 -9.49 9.66 -2.67
N SER A 27 -10.00 8.81 -3.56
CA SER A 27 -11.43 8.49 -3.64
C SER A 27 -11.94 7.77 -2.39
N PHE A 28 -11.11 6.90 -1.77
CA PHE A 28 -11.42 6.26 -0.49
C PHE A 28 -11.28 7.24 0.67
N SER A 29 -10.26 8.08 0.65
CA SER A 29 -9.98 9.07 1.68
C SER A 29 -11.05 10.18 1.73
N ALA A 30 -11.63 10.54 0.60
CA ALA A 30 -12.69 11.55 0.49
C ALA A 30 -14.05 11.08 1.02
N ARG A 31 -14.23 9.81 1.38
CA ARG A 31 -15.50 9.31 1.92
C ARG A 31 -15.69 9.76 3.37
N PRO A 32 -16.93 10.11 3.76
CA PRO A 32 -17.25 10.40 5.15
C PRO A 32 -16.83 9.29 6.11
N GLY A 33 -16.53 9.66 7.36
CA GLY A 33 -16.02 8.73 8.38
C GLY A 33 -16.94 7.52 8.59
N GLU A 34 -18.26 7.73 8.61
CA GLU A 34 -19.28 6.67 8.76
C GLU A 34 -19.23 5.62 7.63
N GLU A 35 -19.11 6.07 6.38
CA GLU A 35 -18.98 5.14 5.25
C GLU A 35 -17.69 4.33 5.31
N SER A 36 -16.60 4.97 5.73
CA SER A 36 -15.31 4.33 5.91
C SER A 36 -15.35 3.29 7.04
N GLU A 37 -16.00 3.61 8.16
CA GLU A 37 -16.19 2.69 9.27
C GLU A 37 -17.00 1.46 8.85
N ASN A 38 -18.11 1.66 8.15
CA ASN A 38 -18.93 0.56 7.64
C ASN A 38 -18.16 -0.35 6.68
N GLN A 39 -17.24 0.20 5.87
CA GLN A 39 -16.39 -0.60 4.99
C GLN A 39 -15.33 -1.37 5.77
N SER A 40 -14.70 -0.77 6.77
CA SER A 40 -13.69 -1.44 7.57
C SER A 40 -14.29 -2.53 8.46
N ILE A 41 -15.51 -2.37 8.97
CA ILE A 41 -16.24 -3.42 9.68
C ILE A 41 -16.48 -4.62 8.75
N LYS A 42 -16.94 -4.40 7.51
CA LYS A 42 -17.10 -5.48 6.53
C LYS A 42 -15.79 -6.20 6.23
N ALA A 43 -14.70 -5.45 6.09
CA ALA A 43 -13.37 -6.03 5.93
C ALA A 43 -12.95 -6.81 7.19
N GLY A 44 -13.22 -6.29 8.39
CA GLY A 44 -13.01 -6.95 9.66
C GLY A 44 -13.79 -8.27 9.77
N MET A 45 -15.04 -8.29 9.35
CA MET A 45 -15.85 -9.53 9.29
C MET A 45 -15.21 -10.58 8.38
N ALA A 46 -14.73 -10.17 7.20
CA ALA A 46 -14.05 -11.08 6.27
C ALA A 46 -12.73 -11.63 6.88
N VAL A 47 -11.97 -10.80 7.58
CA VAL A 47 -10.78 -11.23 8.32
C VAL A 47 -11.15 -12.22 9.42
N CYS A 48 -12.18 -11.93 10.21
CA CYS A 48 -12.64 -12.82 11.28
C CYS A 48 -13.12 -14.17 10.71
N HIS A 49 -13.84 -14.18 9.60
CA HIS A 49 -14.29 -15.38 8.93
C HIS A 49 -13.12 -16.32 8.54
N ILE A 50 -12.00 -15.76 8.13
CA ILE A 50 -10.81 -16.53 7.71
C ILE A 50 -9.98 -17.00 8.93
N PHE A 51 -9.83 -16.16 9.95
CA PHE A 51 -8.83 -16.37 11.01
C PHE A 51 -9.40 -16.74 12.37
N VAL A 52 -10.73 -16.59 12.60
CA VAL A 52 -11.34 -16.89 13.90
C VAL A 52 -12.14 -18.20 13.81
N PRO A 53 -11.68 -19.28 14.46
CA PRO A 53 -12.42 -20.53 14.50
C PRO A 53 -13.82 -20.35 15.13
N GLY A 54 -14.86 -20.85 14.44
CA GLY A 54 -16.23 -20.77 14.94
C GLY A 54 -16.93 -19.43 14.75
N PHE A 55 -16.33 -18.48 14.04
CA PHE A 55 -16.92 -17.16 13.76
C PHE A 55 -18.30 -17.26 13.12
N ASP A 56 -18.50 -18.17 12.17
CA ASP A 56 -19.76 -18.36 11.46
C ASP A 56 -20.88 -18.95 12.32
N ASN A 57 -20.55 -19.52 13.48
CA ASN A 57 -21.51 -20.04 14.45
C ASN A 57 -21.96 -18.98 15.48
N MET A 58 -21.38 -17.78 15.43
CA MET A 58 -21.75 -16.68 16.30
C MET A 58 -23.02 -15.99 15.80
N SER A 59 -23.75 -15.32 16.71
CA SER A 59 -24.85 -14.44 16.32
C SER A 59 -24.31 -13.25 15.50
N GLU A 60 -25.15 -12.66 14.65
CA GLU A 60 -24.77 -11.48 13.85
C GLU A 60 -24.23 -10.34 14.73
N GLU A 61 -24.83 -10.11 15.89
CA GLU A 61 -24.39 -9.10 16.86
C GLU A 61 -22.97 -9.38 17.38
N GLN A 62 -22.66 -10.65 17.69
CA GLN A 62 -21.33 -11.07 18.14
C GLN A 62 -20.29 -10.92 17.02
N GLN A 63 -20.65 -11.25 15.78
CA GLN A 63 -19.78 -11.09 14.62
C GLN A 63 -19.43 -9.61 14.38
N ILE A 64 -20.44 -8.73 14.43
CA ILE A 64 -20.24 -7.28 14.27
C ILE A 64 -19.36 -6.73 15.41
N HIS A 65 -19.65 -7.10 16.66
CA HIS A 65 -18.86 -6.65 17.81
C HIS A 65 -17.39 -7.08 17.70
N MET A 66 -17.13 -8.31 17.26
CA MET A 66 -15.76 -8.80 17.04
C MET A 66 -15.07 -8.04 15.91
N ALA A 67 -15.75 -7.80 14.79
CA ALA A 67 -15.22 -7.00 13.68
C ALA A 67 -14.89 -5.56 14.10
N GLN A 68 -15.73 -4.93 14.92
CA GLN A 68 -15.47 -3.61 15.52
C GLN A 68 -14.23 -3.59 16.41
N THR A 69 -13.98 -4.66 17.15
CA THR A 69 -12.80 -4.77 18.03
C THR A 69 -11.50 -4.74 17.23
N ILE A 70 -11.49 -5.31 16.02
CA ILE A 70 -10.31 -5.33 15.14
C ILE A 70 -10.33 -4.24 14.05
N ASP A 71 -11.33 -3.34 14.05
CA ASP A 71 -11.48 -2.30 13.03
C ASP A 71 -10.23 -1.43 12.92
N TYR A 72 -9.70 -0.95 14.04
CA TYR A 72 -8.52 -0.07 14.03
C TYR A 72 -7.29 -0.73 13.38
N PRO A 73 -6.82 -1.92 13.81
CA PRO A 73 -5.68 -2.56 13.18
C PRO A 73 -5.95 -2.96 11.71
N VAL A 74 -7.16 -3.38 11.36
CA VAL A 74 -7.52 -3.72 9.96
C VAL A 74 -7.39 -2.49 9.08
N ARG A 75 -7.98 -1.36 9.48
CA ARG A 75 -7.90 -0.10 8.75
C ARG A 75 -6.47 0.40 8.60
N LYS A 76 -5.69 0.40 9.69
CA LYS A 76 -4.29 0.86 9.63
C LYS A 76 -3.40 -0.04 8.76
N THR A 77 -3.63 -1.34 8.80
CA THR A 77 -2.92 -2.27 7.92
C THR A 77 -3.29 -2.04 6.45
N ALA A 78 -4.58 -1.83 6.14
CA ALA A 78 -5.03 -1.51 4.79
C ALA A 78 -4.34 -0.24 4.26
N HIS A 79 -4.33 0.85 5.02
CA HIS A 79 -3.63 2.08 4.65
C HIS A 79 -2.13 1.85 4.42
N ALA A 80 -1.44 1.19 5.35
CA ALA A 80 -0.02 0.88 5.16
C ALA A 80 0.24 0.08 3.88
N MET A 81 -0.65 -0.87 3.52
CA MET A 81 -0.56 -1.64 2.27
C MET A 81 -0.84 -0.80 1.03
N GLU A 82 -1.80 0.13 1.09
CA GLU A 82 -2.09 1.08 0.00
C GLU A 82 -0.87 1.94 -0.33
N TYR A 83 -0.18 2.45 0.69
CA TYR A 83 1.03 3.25 0.50
C TYR A 83 2.26 2.41 0.16
N ALA A 84 2.34 1.15 0.62
CA ALA A 84 3.35 0.20 0.16
C ALA A 84 3.23 -0.07 -1.36
N LEU A 85 1.99 -0.25 -1.85
CA LEU A 85 1.72 -0.42 -3.28
C LEU A 85 2.05 0.86 -4.05
N LEU A 86 1.61 2.03 -3.59
CA LEU A 86 1.93 3.31 -4.21
C LEU A 86 3.44 3.48 -4.37
N ALA A 87 4.19 3.29 -3.28
CA ALA A 87 5.65 3.40 -3.30
C ALA A 87 6.29 2.39 -4.26
N GLY A 88 5.75 1.17 -4.35
CA GLY A 88 6.18 0.17 -5.32
C GLY A 88 5.96 0.60 -6.78
N LEU A 89 4.81 1.20 -7.08
CA LEU A 89 4.48 1.73 -8.42
C LEU A 89 5.40 2.91 -8.77
N VAL A 90 5.59 3.84 -7.83
CA VAL A 90 6.53 4.96 -8.00
C VAL A 90 7.96 4.45 -8.19
N LEU A 91 8.39 3.43 -7.44
CA LEU A 91 9.70 2.79 -7.61
C LEU A 91 9.88 2.24 -9.03
N GLY A 92 8.85 1.59 -9.58
CA GLY A 92 8.83 1.13 -10.96
C GLY A 92 8.97 2.25 -11.99
N ALA A 93 8.35 3.40 -11.72
CA ALA A 93 8.40 4.59 -12.58
C ALA A 93 9.77 5.30 -12.55
N VAL A 94 10.39 5.43 -11.38
CA VAL A 94 11.66 6.15 -11.23
C VAL A 94 12.89 5.29 -11.57
N THR A 95 12.77 3.95 -11.48
CA THR A 95 13.90 3.03 -11.75
C THR A 95 14.19 2.94 -13.23
N VAL A 96 15.42 3.26 -13.64
CA VAL A 96 15.84 3.19 -15.05
C VAL A 96 16.25 1.76 -15.41
N VAL A 97 17.24 1.18 -14.76
CA VAL A 97 17.78 -0.15 -15.09
C VAL A 97 17.72 -1.11 -13.92
N VAL A 98 18.36 -0.75 -12.81
CA VAL A 98 18.49 -1.59 -11.62
C VAL A 98 18.00 -0.82 -10.39
N ILE A 99 17.23 -1.49 -9.53
CA ILE A 99 16.76 -0.91 -8.28
C ILE A 99 17.96 -0.71 -7.34
N ASN A 100 18.16 0.52 -6.90
CA ASN A 100 19.17 0.90 -5.90
C ASN A 100 18.53 1.73 -4.78
N ILE A 101 19.27 1.97 -3.71
CA ILE A 101 18.77 2.68 -2.52
C ILE A 101 18.29 4.11 -2.82
N ARG A 102 18.85 4.78 -3.80
CA ARG A 102 18.43 6.14 -4.18
C ARG A 102 17.01 6.14 -4.76
N TYR A 103 16.70 5.18 -5.64
CA TYR A 103 15.34 5.03 -6.18
C TYR A 103 14.35 4.63 -5.10
N VAL A 104 14.75 3.77 -4.17
CA VAL A 104 13.94 3.40 -2.99
C VAL A 104 13.62 4.64 -2.16
N ALA A 105 14.63 5.47 -1.83
CA ALA A 105 14.44 6.68 -1.05
C ALA A 105 13.52 7.70 -1.77
N ILE A 106 13.70 7.89 -3.07
CA ILE A 106 12.84 8.79 -3.87
C ILE A 106 11.39 8.28 -3.87
N ALA A 107 11.18 6.99 -4.11
CA ALA A 107 9.84 6.42 -4.18
C ALA A 107 9.12 6.47 -2.82
N ALA A 108 9.81 6.13 -1.74
CA ALA A 108 9.27 6.24 -0.38
C ALA A 108 8.95 7.69 -0.02
N PHE A 109 9.85 8.62 -0.35
CA PHE A 109 9.63 10.05 -0.08
C PHE A 109 8.40 10.61 -0.81
N ILE A 110 8.21 10.26 -2.09
CA ILE A 110 7.03 10.68 -2.85
C ILE A 110 5.74 10.11 -2.22
N ALA A 111 5.75 8.83 -1.82
CA ALA A 111 4.60 8.21 -1.18
C ALA A 111 4.29 8.84 0.19
N ILE A 112 5.31 9.16 1.01
CA ILE A 112 5.15 9.84 2.30
C ILE A 112 4.59 11.26 2.11
N LEU A 113 5.07 12.00 1.11
CA LEU A 113 4.52 13.31 0.80
C LEU A 113 3.04 13.20 0.42
N TYR A 114 2.70 12.19 -0.37
CA TYR A 114 1.30 11.97 -0.74
C TYR A 114 0.46 11.60 0.48
N ALA A 115 0.95 10.75 1.39
CA ALA A 115 0.28 10.45 2.65
C ALA A 115 0.01 11.71 3.48
N ALA A 116 1.00 12.62 3.57
CA ALA A 116 0.82 13.88 4.28
C ALA A 116 -0.25 14.78 3.63
N THR A 117 -0.34 14.81 2.30
CA THR A 117 -1.40 15.57 1.59
C THR A 117 -2.77 14.93 1.78
N ASP A 118 -2.83 13.61 1.82
CA ASP A 118 -4.06 12.86 2.05
C ASP A 118 -4.60 13.10 3.46
N GLU A 119 -3.76 12.99 4.49
CA GLU A 119 -4.13 13.28 5.87
C GLU A 119 -4.52 14.74 6.08
N PHE A 120 -3.87 15.68 5.38
CA PHE A 120 -4.28 17.08 5.37
C PHE A 120 -5.68 17.25 4.74
N HIS A 121 -5.97 16.55 3.63
CA HIS A 121 -7.29 16.57 3.01
C HIS A 121 -8.37 15.99 3.94
N GLN A 122 -8.06 14.94 4.71
CA GLN A 122 -9.00 14.34 5.65
C GLN A 122 -9.49 15.29 6.75
N LEU A 123 -8.75 16.36 7.07
CA LEU A 123 -9.21 17.40 8.00
C LEU A 123 -10.48 18.10 7.53
N PHE A 124 -10.77 18.08 6.23
CA PHE A 124 -11.94 18.73 5.62
C PHE A 124 -13.08 17.73 5.31
N VAL A 125 -12.90 16.44 5.59
CA VAL A 125 -13.89 15.39 5.34
C VAL A 125 -14.71 15.14 6.60
N PRO A 126 -16.07 15.21 6.53
CA PRO A 126 -16.94 14.99 7.69
C PRO A 126 -16.67 13.63 8.37
N GLY A 127 -16.52 13.65 9.69
CA GLY A 127 -16.28 12.43 10.49
C GLY A 127 -14.89 11.82 10.34
N ARG A 128 -13.96 12.50 9.64
CA ARG A 128 -12.55 12.11 9.56
C ARG A 128 -11.67 12.99 10.45
N SER A 129 -10.52 12.48 10.81
CA SER A 129 -9.49 13.24 11.53
C SER A 129 -8.13 12.95 10.91
N GLY A 130 -7.50 13.97 10.31
CA GLY A 130 -6.11 13.86 9.86
C GLY A 130 -5.14 13.78 11.05
N ARG A 131 -4.27 12.78 11.05
CA ARG A 131 -3.33 12.53 12.16
C ARG A 131 -1.92 12.31 11.66
N VAL A 132 -0.95 12.97 12.26
CA VAL A 132 0.48 12.75 11.96
C VAL A 132 0.90 11.28 12.16
N THR A 133 0.28 10.60 13.14
CA THR A 133 0.53 9.17 13.37
C THR A 133 0.15 8.30 12.18
N ASP A 134 -0.87 8.71 11.43
CA ASP A 134 -1.35 7.99 10.25
C ASP A 134 -0.35 8.17 9.09
N VAL A 135 0.17 9.38 8.90
CA VAL A 135 1.29 9.63 7.96
C VAL A 135 2.50 8.75 8.29
N LEU A 136 2.80 8.54 9.59
CA LEU A 136 3.93 7.69 9.99
C LEU A 136 3.67 6.21 9.66
N ILE A 137 2.46 5.70 9.90
CA ILE A 137 2.08 4.32 9.60
C ILE A 137 2.14 4.08 8.08
N ASP A 138 1.57 4.98 7.29
CA ASP A 138 1.57 4.94 5.83
C ASP A 138 3.00 5.04 5.28
N GLY A 139 3.81 5.92 5.87
CA GLY A 139 5.23 6.05 5.56
C GLY A 139 6.03 4.78 5.86
N CYS A 140 5.78 4.12 6.99
CA CYS A 140 6.37 2.82 7.28
C CYS A 140 5.97 1.77 6.23
N GLY A 141 4.69 1.74 5.83
CA GLY A 141 4.22 0.89 4.74
C GLY A 141 4.97 1.14 3.44
N ALA A 142 5.11 2.40 3.04
CA ALA A 142 5.84 2.81 1.84
C ALA A 142 7.31 2.37 1.85
N VAL A 143 8.01 2.59 2.96
CA VAL A 143 9.43 2.18 3.13
C VAL A 143 9.56 0.66 3.08
N MET A 144 8.73 -0.06 3.85
CA MET A 144 8.76 -1.53 3.88
C MET A 144 8.48 -2.13 2.49
N GLY A 145 7.44 -1.64 1.80
CA GLY A 145 7.08 -2.11 0.46
C GLY A 145 8.23 -1.96 -0.54
N THR A 146 8.88 -0.80 -0.58
CA THR A 146 10.01 -0.57 -1.48
C THR A 146 11.25 -1.41 -1.13
N LEU A 147 11.54 -1.62 0.17
CA LEU A 147 12.64 -2.47 0.61
C LEU A 147 12.41 -3.94 0.27
N ILE A 148 11.19 -4.45 0.43
CA ILE A 148 10.79 -5.81 0.04
C ILE A 148 11.00 -6.00 -1.46
N ILE A 149 10.52 -5.07 -2.30
CA ILE A 149 10.68 -5.12 -3.75
C ILE A 149 12.17 -5.11 -4.14
N MET A 150 12.99 -4.28 -3.49
CA MET A 150 14.43 -4.27 -3.70
C MET A 150 15.07 -5.61 -3.32
N GLY A 151 14.69 -6.20 -2.19
CA GLY A 151 15.18 -7.50 -1.74
C GLY A 151 14.84 -8.60 -2.74
N ILE A 152 13.58 -8.70 -3.15
CA ILE A 152 13.12 -9.68 -4.16
C ILE A 152 13.87 -9.49 -5.48
N SER A 153 14.05 -8.27 -5.95
CA SER A 153 14.79 -7.96 -7.17
C SER A 153 16.24 -8.47 -7.11
N ARG A 154 16.91 -8.30 -5.98
CA ARG A 154 18.28 -8.77 -5.77
C ARG A 154 18.37 -10.31 -5.75
N VAL A 155 17.41 -10.97 -5.11
CA VAL A 155 17.34 -12.44 -5.09
C VAL A 155 17.15 -13.00 -6.49
N ILE A 156 16.20 -12.44 -7.25
CA ILE A 156 15.94 -12.84 -8.64
C ILE A 156 17.20 -12.63 -9.51
N ALA A 157 17.90 -11.51 -9.35
CA ALA A 157 19.13 -11.22 -10.08
C ALA A 157 20.22 -12.27 -9.79
N ARG A 158 20.40 -12.67 -8.52
CA ARG A 158 21.34 -13.73 -8.11
C ARG A 158 21.01 -15.08 -8.74
N ILE A 159 19.74 -15.50 -8.67
CA ILE A 159 19.28 -16.77 -9.25
C ILE A 159 19.56 -16.80 -10.76
N ARG A 160 19.26 -15.71 -11.46
CA ARG A 160 19.50 -15.60 -12.91
C ARG A 160 20.99 -15.63 -13.25
N HIS A 161 21.84 -15.04 -12.43
CA HIS A 161 23.28 -15.05 -12.61
C HIS A 161 23.82 -16.47 -12.44
N ASN A 162 23.47 -17.17 -11.35
CA ASN A 162 23.92 -18.54 -11.09
C ASN A 162 23.49 -19.50 -12.21
N LYS A 163 22.25 -19.38 -12.72
CA LYS A 163 21.77 -20.21 -13.84
C LYS A 163 22.56 -19.98 -15.15
N LYS A 164 23.14 -18.80 -15.35
CA LYS A 164 23.96 -18.49 -16.53
C LYS A 164 25.40 -18.95 -16.38
N SER A 165 25.92 -19.02 -15.16
CA SER A 165 27.31 -19.47 -14.86
C SER A 165 27.45 -20.99 -14.70
N GLY A 166 26.37 -21.75 -14.88
CA GLY A 166 26.43 -23.22 -14.87
C GLY A 166 26.64 -23.85 -13.50
N ILE A 167 26.48 -23.06 -12.42
CA ILE A 167 26.52 -23.50 -11.02
C ILE A 167 25.11 -23.65 -10.49
#